data_c5c51779d7e4fa8ef56b376fb66af316
#
_entry.id   c5c51779d7e4fa8ef56b376fb66af316
#
_cell.length_a   1.000
_cell.length_b   1.000
_cell.length_c   1.000
_cell.angle_alpha   90.00
_cell.angle_beta   90.00
_cell.angle_gamma   90.00
#
_symmetry.space_group_name_H-M   'P 1'
#
loop_
_entity.id
_entity.type
_entity.pdbx_description
1 polymer ?
#
loop_
_entity_poly.entity_id
_entity_poly.type
_entity_poly.pdbx_seq_one_letter_code
_entity_poly.pdbx_strand_id
1 'polypeptide(L)'
;MKKFILCMITVCTMLLCSCGAAAEKSFSESGISITLTEDFSYEKYDNCDACFKSDKATVYVFSQDFTDVMGMEILSAKQYAEAIASLNASASEVAEKDGLAYYEYTSNSLDGTVYKNISFAFKGSLKFYTLQFSAKEKDFAKLRDSFFTYAATFAFEKA
;
A
#
# COMPACT_ATOMS: atom_id res chain seq x y z
N MET A 1 50.15 18.30 36.78
CA MET A 1 48.71 18.43 37.11
C MET A 1 47.92 18.41 35.81
N LYS A 2 47.35 17.27 35.48
CA LYS A 2 46.55 17.07 34.25
C LYS A 2 45.07 17.27 34.60
N LYS A 3 44.45 18.30 34.04
CA LYS A 3 43.01 18.56 34.18
C LYS A 3 42.26 17.68 33.18
N PHE A 4 41.53 16.71 33.68
CA PHE A 4 40.54 15.94 32.90
C PHE A 4 39.29 16.82 32.66
N ILE A 5 39.05 17.19 31.43
CA ILE A 5 37.79 17.80 31.02
C ILE A 5 36.84 16.65 30.67
N LEU A 6 35.87 16.42 31.54
CA LEU A 6 34.79 15.48 31.34
C LEU A 6 33.77 16.11 30.39
N CYS A 7 33.79 15.70 29.14
CA CYS A 7 32.80 16.13 28.15
C CYS A 7 31.50 15.36 28.38
N MET A 8 30.54 16.02 29.02
CA MET A 8 29.22 15.50 29.29
C MET A 8 28.39 15.65 28.00
N ILE A 9 28.30 14.56 27.22
CA ILE A 9 27.40 14.49 26.05
C ILE A 9 25.98 14.36 26.57
N THR A 10 25.29 15.48 26.61
CA THR A 10 23.84 15.50 26.85
C THR A 10 23.14 14.99 25.60
N VAL A 11 22.76 13.72 25.58
CA VAL A 11 21.86 13.15 24.57
C VAL A 11 20.50 13.77 24.83
N CYS A 12 20.16 14.78 24.05
CA CYS A 12 18.83 15.37 24.00
C CYS A 12 17.93 14.42 23.25
N THR A 13 17.32 13.47 23.95
CA THR A 13 16.20 12.68 23.44
C THR A 13 15.03 13.64 23.24
N MET A 14 14.86 14.14 22.01
CA MET A 14 13.63 14.79 21.61
C MET A 14 12.52 13.75 21.64
N LEU A 15 11.80 13.67 22.74
CA LEU A 15 10.48 13.08 22.81
C LEU A 15 9.56 13.99 21.99
N LEU A 16 9.48 13.71 20.68
CA LEU A 16 8.38 14.19 19.87
C LEU A 16 7.11 13.52 20.40
N CYS A 17 6.40 14.23 21.28
CA CYS A 17 5.01 13.93 21.57
C CYS A 17 4.21 14.08 20.27
N SER A 18 4.20 13.03 19.45
CA SER A 18 3.25 12.87 18.36
C SER A 18 1.90 12.57 18.99
N CYS A 19 1.10 13.61 19.13
CA CYS A 19 -0.27 13.50 19.59
C CYS A 19 -1.06 12.73 18.52
N GLY A 20 -1.31 11.42 18.74
CA GLY A 20 -2.38 10.69 18.05
C GLY A 20 -2.09 9.95 16.76
N ALA A 21 -0.85 9.88 16.26
CA ALA A 21 -0.53 8.98 15.17
C ALA A 21 -0.35 7.55 15.72
N ALA A 22 -1.07 6.57 15.16
CA ALA A 22 -0.82 5.17 15.48
C ALA A 22 0.64 4.81 15.12
N ALA A 23 1.27 3.96 15.94
CA ALA A 23 2.63 3.50 15.66
C ALA A 23 2.66 2.76 14.32
N GLU A 24 3.78 2.89 13.60
CA GLU A 24 3.97 2.26 12.30
C GLU A 24 4.74 0.94 12.45
N LYS A 25 4.41 -0.02 11.61
CA LYS A 25 5.04 -1.34 11.54
C LYS A 25 5.31 -1.70 10.08
N SER A 26 6.54 -2.15 9.81
CA SER A 26 6.90 -2.70 8.49
C SER A 26 6.58 -4.18 8.43
N PHE A 27 5.95 -4.57 7.34
CA PHE A 27 5.64 -5.96 6.99
C PHE A 27 6.50 -6.35 5.79
N SER A 28 7.00 -7.58 5.79
CA SER A 28 7.70 -8.18 4.66
C SER A 28 7.17 -9.58 4.44
N GLU A 29 6.62 -9.84 3.27
CA GLU A 29 6.02 -11.11 2.90
C GLU A 29 6.15 -11.33 1.39
N SER A 30 6.48 -12.53 0.97
CA SER A 30 6.50 -12.93 -0.46
C SER A 30 7.33 -12.00 -1.37
N GLY A 31 8.47 -11.47 -0.88
CA GLY A 31 9.34 -10.56 -1.65
C GLY A 31 8.84 -9.13 -1.78
N ILE A 32 7.79 -8.77 -1.06
CA ILE A 32 7.30 -7.39 -0.96
C ILE A 32 7.47 -6.85 0.45
N SER A 33 7.48 -5.54 0.60
CA SER A 33 7.42 -4.87 1.90
C SER A 33 6.53 -3.64 1.85
N ILE A 34 5.88 -3.35 2.98
CA ILE A 34 5.02 -2.18 3.14
C ILE A 34 5.03 -1.74 4.62
N THR A 35 4.98 -0.44 4.86
CA THR A 35 4.80 0.10 6.20
C THR A 35 3.35 0.52 6.40
N LEU A 36 2.71 -0.05 7.40
CA LEU A 36 1.32 0.21 7.80
C LEU A 36 1.30 0.62 9.27
N THR A 37 0.14 0.99 9.80
CA THR A 37 -0.04 1.17 11.25
C THR A 37 -0.01 -0.18 11.97
N GLU A 38 0.34 -0.17 13.26
CA GLU A 38 0.53 -1.40 14.05
C GLU A 38 -0.77 -2.23 14.27
N ASP A 39 -1.94 -1.66 14.02
CA ASP A 39 -3.24 -2.33 14.09
C ASP A 39 -3.48 -3.30 12.91
N PHE A 40 -2.64 -3.25 11.87
CA PHE A 40 -2.69 -4.26 10.81
C PHE A 40 -2.00 -5.55 11.25
N SER A 41 -2.57 -6.67 10.79
CA SER A 41 -2.00 -8.02 10.91
C SER A 41 -1.97 -8.70 9.55
N TYR A 42 -0.96 -9.54 9.32
CA TYR A 42 -0.91 -10.40 8.13
C TYR A 42 -1.98 -11.49 8.25
N GLU A 43 -2.73 -11.70 7.18
CA GLU A 43 -3.65 -12.83 7.01
C GLU A 43 -3.30 -13.58 5.72
N LYS A 44 -3.25 -14.91 5.78
CA LYS A 44 -3.00 -15.73 4.60
C LYS A 44 -4.29 -15.88 3.79
N TYR A 45 -4.24 -15.49 2.53
CA TYR A 45 -5.31 -15.69 1.55
C TYR A 45 -4.74 -16.36 0.30
N ASP A 46 -5.46 -17.37 -0.21
CA ASP A 46 -4.97 -18.16 -1.35
C ASP A 46 -5.04 -17.43 -2.70
N ASN A 47 -5.77 -16.31 -2.77
CA ASN A 47 -6.03 -15.58 -4.01
C ASN A 47 -5.24 -14.26 -4.15
N CYS A 48 -4.25 -14.02 -3.29
CA CYS A 48 -3.36 -12.84 -3.36
C CYS A 48 -1.98 -13.20 -2.82
N ASP A 49 -0.98 -12.42 -3.20
CA ASP A 49 0.42 -12.63 -2.75
C ASP A 49 0.59 -12.29 -1.27
N ALA A 50 -0.12 -11.24 -0.81
CA ALA A 50 -0.18 -10.89 0.60
C ALA A 50 -1.50 -10.19 0.94
N CYS A 51 -1.94 -10.37 2.18
CA CYS A 51 -3.09 -9.66 2.74
C CYS A 51 -2.76 -9.15 4.14
N PHE A 52 -3.10 -7.89 4.39
CA PHE A 52 -2.99 -7.28 5.71
C PHE A 52 -4.34 -6.69 6.09
N LYS A 53 -4.76 -6.91 7.32
CA LYS A 53 -6.08 -6.53 7.79
C LYS A 53 -6.04 -5.82 9.12
N SER A 54 -6.86 -4.78 9.24
CA SER A 54 -7.21 -4.10 10.47
C SER A 54 -8.74 -4.08 10.64
N ASP A 55 -9.22 -3.54 11.74
CA ASP A 55 -10.67 -3.38 11.96
C ASP A 55 -11.35 -2.46 10.92
N LYS A 56 -10.60 -1.57 10.27
CA LYS A 56 -11.14 -0.52 9.39
C LYS A 56 -10.83 -0.73 7.92
N ALA A 57 -9.76 -1.44 7.59
CA ALA A 57 -9.30 -1.61 6.23
C ALA A 57 -8.63 -2.96 6.00
N THR A 58 -8.64 -3.40 4.75
CA THR A 58 -7.87 -4.55 4.28
C THR A 58 -6.99 -4.10 3.13
N VAL A 59 -5.76 -4.62 3.09
CA VAL A 59 -4.77 -4.39 2.05
C VAL A 59 -4.51 -5.70 1.35
N TYR A 60 -4.68 -5.74 0.04
CA TYR A 60 -4.36 -6.88 -0.80
C TYR A 60 -3.22 -6.53 -1.74
N VAL A 61 -2.32 -7.46 -1.94
CA VAL A 61 -1.26 -7.37 -2.93
C VAL A 61 -1.45 -8.49 -3.94
N PHE A 62 -1.47 -8.13 -5.21
CA PHE A 62 -1.53 -9.06 -6.33
C PHE A 62 -0.32 -8.81 -7.21
N SER A 63 0.23 -9.85 -7.84
CA SER A 63 1.21 -9.71 -8.90
C SER A 63 0.77 -10.43 -10.17
N GLN A 64 1.25 -9.94 -11.30
CA GLN A 64 1.03 -10.54 -12.60
C GLN A 64 2.35 -10.55 -13.39
N ASP A 65 2.83 -11.74 -13.73
CA ASP A 65 4.07 -11.91 -14.48
C ASP A 65 3.91 -11.38 -15.91
N PHE A 66 4.97 -10.77 -16.47
CA PHE A 66 4.94 -10.28 -17.85
C PHE A 66 4.75 -11.40 -18.88
N THR A 67 5.08 -12.65 -18.51
CA THR A 67 4.90 -13.82 -19.35
C THR A 67 3.45 -14.29 -19.47
N ASP A 68 2.55 -13.81 -18.59
CA ASP A 68 1.14 -14.21 -18.60
C ASP A 68 0.38 -13.63 -19.80
N VAL A 69 0.79 -12.45 -20.27
CA VAL A 69 0.17 -11.77 -21.41
C VAL A 69 1.25 -11.18 -22.32
N MET A 70 1.23 -11.53 -23.59
CA MET A 70 2.19 -11.04 -24.58
C MET A 70 2.16 -9.50 -24.67
N GLY A 71 3.32 -8.85 -24.60
CA GLY A 71 3.47 -7.41 -24.70
C GLY A 71 3.20 -6.66 -23.38
N MET A 72 2.97 -7.35 -22.28
CA MET A 72 2.74 -6.72 -20.98
C MET A 72 4.00 -5.96 -20.49
N GLU A 73 5.19 -6.46 -20.81
CA GLU A 73 6.48 -5.87 -20.41
C GLU A 73 6.71 -4.45 -20.92
N ILE A 74 6.04 -4.04 -22.01
CA ILE A 74 6.18 -2.70 -22.59
C ILE A 74 5.29 -1.66 -21.93
N LEU A 75 4.26 -2.08 -21.19
CA LEU A 75 3.32 -1.17 -20.54
C LEU A 75 3.99 -0.40 -19.39
N SER A 76 3.60 0.85 -19.21
CA SER A 76 3.85 1.60 -17.97
C SER A 76 2.92 1.12 -16.85
N ALA A 77 3.22 1.47 -15.59
CA ALA A 77 2.31 1.19 -14.47
C ALA A 77 0.92 1.81 -14.70
N LYS A 78 0.85 3.02 -15.27
CA LYS A 78 -0.42 3.67 -15.60
C LYS A 78 -1.20 2.90 -16.67
N GLN A 79 -0.57 2.52 -17.77
CA GLN A 79 -1.23 1.75 -18.83
C GLN A 79 -1.74 0.39 -18.31
N TYR A 80 -0.97 -0.25 -17.43
CA TYR A 80 -1.42 -1.47 -16.76
C TYR A 80 -2.64 -1.18 -15.85
N ALA A 81 -2.61 -0.12 -15.05
CA ALA A 81 -3.77 0.30 -14.24
C ALA A 81 -5.01 0.57 -15.11
N GLU A 82 -4.85 1.24 -16.26
CA GLU A 82 -5.94 1.50 -17.22
C GLU A 82 -6.54 0.20 -17.77
N ALA A 83 -5.68 -0.77 -18.11
CA ALA A 83 -6.13 -2.08 -18.58
C ALA A 83 -6.96 -2.82 -17.51
N ILE A 84 -6.47 -2.86 -16.25
CA ILE A 84 -7.19 -3.52 -15.16
C ILE A 84 -8.48 -2.76 -14.79
N ALA A 85 -8.44 -1.44 -14.69
CA ALA A 85 -9.60 -0.62 -14.39
C ALA A 85 -10.73 -0.81 -15.41
N SER A 86 -10.39 -0.97 -16.69
CA SER A 86 -11.37 -1.18 -17.79
C SER A 86 -12.21 -2.45 -17.62
N LEU A 87 -11.74 -3.41 -16.82
CA LEU A 87 -12.48 -4.65 -16.52
C LEU A 87 -13.54 -4.45 -15.44
N ASN A 88 -13.58 -3.29 -14.79
CA ASN A 88 -14.51 -2.99 -13.71
C ASN A 88 -15.39 -1.77 -14.06
N ALA A 89 -16.67 -2.01 -14.33
CA ALA A 89 -17.61 -0.95 -14.71
C ALA A 89 -17.82 0.15 -13.66
N SER A 90 -17.42 -0.08 -12.40
CA SER A 90 -17.50 0.89 -11.30
C SER A 90 -16.19 1.64 -11.08
N ALA A 91 -15.14 1.33 -11.85
CA ALA A 91 -13.83 1.99 -11.70
C ALA A 91 -13.86 3.43 -12.22
N SER A 92 -13.20 4.30 -11.50
CA SER A 92 -12.89 5.65 -11.99
C SER A 92 -11.88 5.60 -13.14
N GLU A 93 -11.70 6.71 -13.84
CA GLU A 93 -10.51 6.90 -14.68
C GLU A 93 -9.24 6.77 -13.83
N VAL A 94 -8.16 6.28 -14.46
CA VAL A 94 -6.87 6.20 -13.81
C VAL A 94 -6.26 7.59 -13.68
N ALA A 95 -5.89 7.94 -12.46
CA ALA A 95 -5.20 9.19 -12.14
C ALA A 95 -3.77 8.91 -11.66
N GLU A 96 -2.96 9.95 -11.60
CA GLU A 96 -1.62 9.92 -11.01
C GLU A 96 -1.51 10.98 -9.91
N LYS A 97 -0.95 10.59 -8.77
CA LYS A 97 -0.60 11.49 -7.67
C LYS A 97 0.73 11.05 -7.09
N ASP A 98 1.68 11.97 -6.96
CA ASP A 98 3.01 11.75 -6.39
C ASP A 98 3.78 10.57 -7.05
N GLY A 99 3.58 10.38 -8.37
CA GLY A 99 4.18 9.29 -9.14
C GLY A 99 3.47 7.93 -9.00
N LEU A 100 2.36 7.86 -8.28
CA LEU A 100 1.55 6.65 -8.11
C LEU A 100 0.37 6.69 -9.08
N ALA A 101 0.29 5.71 -9.98
CA ALA A 101 -0.88 5.49 -10.83
C ALA A 101 -1.95 4.73 -10.03
N TYR A 102 -3.18 5.24 -9.99
CA TYR A 102 -4.25 4.65 -9.19
C TYR A 102 -5.62 4.84 -9.82
N TYR A 103 -6.57 4.01 -9.39
CA TYR A 103 -8.01 4.15 -9.66
C TYR A 103 -8.81 3.73 -8.44
N GLU A 104 -10.05 4.22 -8.35
CA GLU A 104 -10.99 3.88 -7.29
C GLU A 104 -12.19 3.14 -7.86
N TYR A 105 -12.79 2.25 -7.07
CA TYR A 105 -14.01 1.56 -7.46
C TYR A 105 -14.84 1.13 -6.24
N THR A 106 -16.09 0.78 -6.47
CA THR A 106 -17.01 0.31 -5.43
C THR A 106 -17.26 -1.18 -5.60
N SER A 107 -17.33 -1.91 -4.51
CA SER A 107 -17.72 -3.31 -4.47
C SER A 107 -18.71 -3.58 -3.34
N ASN A 108 -19.52 -4.63 -3.51
CA ASN A 108 -20.47 -5.06 -2.51
C ASN A 108 -20.10 -6.45 -1.99
N SER A 109 -20.13 -6.65 -0.69
CA SER A 109 -20.03 -7.98 -0.09
C SER A 109 -21.37 -8.72 -0.18
N LEU A 110 -21.35 -10.02 0.11
CA LEU A 110 -22.54 -10.87 0.06
C LEU A 110 -23.64 -10.44 1.04
N ASP A 111 -23.28 -9.77 2.13
CA ASP A 111 -24.22 -9.22 3.12
C ASP A 111 -24.74 -7.82 2.75
N GLY A 112 -24.39 -7.32 1.56
CA GLY A 112 -24.78 -6.00 1.06
C GLY A 112 -23.96 -4.83 1.59
N THR A 113 -22.90 -5.07 2.36
CA THR A 113 -21.99 -4.00 2.80
C THR A 113 -21.26 -3.43 1.60
N VAL A 114 -21.31 -2.09 1.46
CA VAL A 114 -20.60 -1.35 0.40
C VAL A 114 -19.18 -1.06 0.84
N TYR A 115 -18.24 -1.44 -0.01
CA TYR A 115 -16.82 -1.13 0.13
C TYR A 115 -16.37 -0.18 -0.97
N LYS A 116 -15.54 0.79 -0.60
CA LYS A 116 -14.74 1.57 -1.54
C LYS A 116 -13.33 1.06 -1.54
N ASN A 117 -12.77 0.96 -2.73
CA ASN A 117 -11.44 0.44 -2.98
C ASN A 117 -10.61 1.49 -3.71
N ILE A 118 -9.32 1.53 -3.42
CA ILE A 118 -8.32 2.26 -4.19
C ILE A 118 -7.20 1.28 -4.53
N SER A 119 -6.84 1.21 -5.80
CA SER A 119 -5.81 0.32 -6.31
C SER A 119 -4.68 1.12 -6.93
N PHE A 120 -3.47 0.84 -6.52
CA PHE A 120 -2.22 1.41 -7.03
C PHE A 120 -1.50 0.37 -7.88
N ALA A 121 -0.94 0.79 -9.02
CA ALA A 121 -0.16 -0.07 -9.89
C ALA A 121 1.33 0.26 -9.82
N PHE A 122 2.15 -0.78 -9.76
CA PHE A 122 3.61 -0.68 -9.76
C PHE A 122 4.20 -1.61 -10.80
N LYS A 123 5.28 -1.19 -11.44
CA LYS A 123 6.01 -1.99 -12.41
C LYS A 123 7.32 -2.46 -11.81
N GLY A 124 7.46 -3.77 -11.65
CA GLY A 124 8.72 -4.44 -11.31
C GLY A 124 9.54 -4.78 -12.56
N SER A 125 10.60 -5.57 -12.36
CA SER A 125 11.47 -6.02 -13.46
C SER A 125 10.83 -7.11 -14.31
N LEU A 126 10.03 -8.01 -13.70
CA LEU A 126 9.44 -9.19 -14.36
C LEU A 126 7.91 -9.25 -14.23
N LYS A 127 7.32 -8.39 -13.43
CA LYS A 127 5.88 -8.40 -13.14
C LYS A 127 5.36 -7.01 -12.78
N PHE A 128 4.05 -6.87 -12.92
CA PHE A 128 3.31 -5.78 -12.27
C PHE A 128 2.82 -6.20 -10.90
N TYR A 129 2.65 -5.20 -10.03
CA TYR A 129 1.99 -5.35 -8.75
C TYR A 129 0.79 -4.42 -8.68
N THR A 130 -0.29 -4.94 -8.09
CA THR A 130 -1.46 -4.14 -7.71
C THR A 130 -1.56 -4.16 -6.19
N LEU A 131 -1.47 -2.99 -5.58
CA LEU A 131 -1.69 -2.78 -4.16
C LEU A 131 -3.09 -2.17 -3.98
N GLN A 132 -3.99 -2.93 -3.40
CA GLN A 132 -5.38 -2.54 -3.22
C GLN A 132 -5.71 -2.32 -1.75
N PHE A 133 -6.25 -1.16 -1.42
CA PHE A 133 -6.83 -0.87 -0.12
C PHE A 133 -8.35 -0.90 -0.22
N SER A 134 -9.00 -1.59 0.71
CA SER A 134 -10.44 -1.73 0.81
C SER A 134 -10.92 -1.27 2.18
N ALA A 135 -11.93 -0.42 2.23
CA ALA A 135 -12.57 0.02 3.46
C ALA A 135 -14.08 0.16 3.25
N LYS A 136 -14.86 0.06 4.33
CA LYS A 136 -16.29 0.37 4.26
C LYS A 136 -16.48 1.80 3.76
N GLU A 137 -17.48 2.02 2.91
CA GLU A 137 -17.73 3.33 2.29
C GLU A 137 -17.74 4.49 3.30
N LYS A 138 -18.35 4.30 4.46
CA LYS A 138 -18.44 5.31 5.53
C LYS A 138 -17.07 5.71 6.13
N ASP A 139 -16.08 4.85 6.02
CA ASP A 139 -14.74 5.04 6.62
C ASP A 139 -13.70 5.44 5.56
N PHE A 140 -13.95 5.13 4.28
CA PHE A 140 -13.00 5.30 3.19
C PHE A 140 -12.46 6.71 3.07
N ALA A 141 -13.33 7.73 3.10
CA ALA A 141 -12.91 9.13 2.94
C ALA A 141 -11.90 9.57 4.02
N LYS A 142 -11.99 9.02 5.24
CA LYS A 142 -11.07 9.33 6.35
C LYS A 142 -9.72 8.63 6.21
N LEU A 143 -9.71 7.47 5.55
CA LEU A 143 -8.52 6.62 5.40
C LEU A 143 -7.77 6.86 4.09
N ARG A 144 -8.41 7.51 3.12
CA ARG A 144 -7.90 7.67 1.76
C ARG A 144 -6.49 8.26 1.71
N ASP A 145 -6.23 9.32 2.45
CA ASP A 145 -4.90 9.96 2.46
C ASP A 145 -3.84 9.05 3.10
N SER A 146 -4.21 8.28 4.12
CA SER A 146 -3.32 7.26 4.70
C SER A 146 -2.98 6.17 3.69
N PHE A 147 -3.90 5.78 2.80
CA PHE A 147 -3.65 4.80 1.75
C PHE A 147 -2.57 5.27 0.76
N PHE A 148 -2.52 6.56 0.42
CA PHE A 148 -1.42 7.12 -0.37
C PHE A 148 -0.10 7.08 0.39
N THR A 149 -0.12 7.41 1.68
CA THR A 149 1.08 7.33 2.53
C THR A 149 1.61 5.90 2.58
N TYR A 150 0.75 4.90 2.79
CA TYR A 150 1.15 3.49 2.82
C TYR A 150 1.62 3.02 1.45
N ALA A 151 0.94 3.37 0.37
CA ALA A 151 1.34 3.01 -0.99
C ALA A 151 2.73 3.56 -1.36
N ALA A 152 3.09 4.75 -0.86
CA ALA A 152 4.42 5.33 -1.07
C ALA A 152 5.54 4.54 -0.36
N THR A 153 5.22 3.70 0.63
CA THR A 153 6.20 2.82 1.31
C THR A 153 6.31 1.44 0.67
N PHE A 154 5.43 1.13 -0.29
CA PHE A 154 5.42 -0.18 -0.93
C PHE A 154 6.70 -0.41 -1.73
N ALA A 155 7.38 -1.51 -1.43
CA ALA A 155 8.58 -1.93 -2.11
C ALA A 155 8.49 -3.43 -2.44
N PHE A 156 9.17 -3.82 -3.50
CA PHE A 156 9.26 -5.19 -3.99
C PHE A 156 10.70 -5.47 -4.42
N GLU A 157 11.10 -6.73 -4.38
CA GLU A 157 12.44 -7.13 -4.78
C GLU A 157 12.68 -6.73 -6.24
N LYS A 158 13.73 -5.90 -6.43
CA LYS A 158 14.28 -5.68 -7.76
C LYS A 158 15.15 -6.89 -8.06
N ALA A 159 14.69 -7.72 -9.00
CA ALA A 159 15.50 -8.83 -9.52
C ALA A 159 16.85 -8.32 -10.06
#